data_0ed086e0f6cea8520a9986cf8f80cb32
#
_entry.id   0ed086e0f6cea8520a9986cf8f80cb32
#
_cell.length_a   1.000
_cell.length_b   1.000
_cell.length_c   1.000
_cell.angle_alpha   90.00
_cell.angle_beta   90.00
_cell.angle_gamma   90.00
#
_symmetry.space_group_name_H-M   'P 1'
#
loop_
_entity.id
_entity.type
_entity.pdbx_description
1 polymer ?
#
loop_
_entity_poly.entity_id
_entity_poly.type
_entity_poly.pdbx_seq_one_letter_code
_entity_poly.pdbx_strand_id
1 'polypeptide(L)'
;MRVEDLIPRGYGDNPGIVGVYDSGGTTGAPKRVVVLHEWWDRHMAWAIASLDAHGLPRAVNWLAVAPSGPHIFGEVATRFATDRGGIKFSVDMDPRWVKRLLAAGRAEQAEAYAEHLVEQAAFVLRSQDIGVMITTPPLLERIARHDDLVELINEKVMGILWAGAHMDADTRFLYRSEVFPHVRLIGVYGSTMILGGTPERVGLTDEDPCVFDPPAPFITFRVVDPDTGRPVGYGQRGQVVMNHVSKNMLLPNNLERDLATRIPPPPGQVGDSVADVSPVARFDDAAVIEGVY
;
A
#
# COMPACT_ATOMS: atom_id res chain seq x y z
N MET A 1 -7.64 -24.41 4.65
CA MET A 1 -6.73 -24.21 5.80
C MET A 1 -7.52 -23.41 6.83
N ARG A 2 -7.58 -23.88 8.05
CA ARG A 2 -8.28 -23.22 9.17
C ARG A 2 -7.35 -22.11 9.72
N VAL A 3 -7.92 -21.13 10.42
CA VAL A 3 -7.14 -20.03 10.99
C VAL A 3 -6.08 -20.52 11.97
N GLU A 4 -6.44 -21.53 12.78
CA GLU A 4 -5.54 -22.15 13.76
C GLU A 4 -4.30 -22.79 13.11
N ASP A 5 -4.43 -23.26 11.86
CA ASP A 5 -3.31 -23.84 11.11
C ASP A 5 -2.29 -22.80 10.64
N LEU A 6 -2.68 -21.50 10.66
CA LEU A 6 -1.85 -20.36 10.24
C LEU A 6 -1.08 -19.73 11.41
N ILE A 7 -1.41 -20.11 12.65
CA ILE A 7 -0.73 -19.57 13.83
C ILE A 7 0.58 -20.36 14.04
N PRO A 8 1.73 -19.67 14.13
CA PRO A 8 2.99 -20.36 14.37
C PRO A 8 3.00 -21.11 15.70
N ARG A 9 3.65 -22.28 15.72
CA ARG A 9 3.81 -23.05 16.94
C ARG A 9 4.57 -22.25 18.01
N GLY A 10 4.16 -22.35 19.27
CA GLY A 10 4.83 -21.66 20.39
C GLY A 10 4.17 -20.37 20.87
N TYR A 11 3.05 -19.97 20.26
CA TYR A 11 2.26 -18.84 20.79
C TYR A 11 1.32 -19.22 21.94
N GLY A 12 1.19 -20.51 22.26
CA GLY A 12 0.27 -20.99 23.33
C GLY A 12 -1.21 -20.86 22.96
N ASP A 13 -2.08 -20.90 23.98
CA ASP A 13 -3.53 -20.94 23.79
C ASP A 13 -4.16 -19.59 23.46
N ASN A 14 -3.44 -18.48 23.68
CA ASN A 14 -3.90 -17.13 23.35
C ASN A 14 -2.84 -16.36 22.55
N PRO A 15 -2.81 -16.50 21.24
CA PRO A 15 -1.79 -15.90 20.38
C PRO A 15 -1.94 -14.39 20.21
N GLY A 16 -3.01 -13.76 20.72
CA GLY A 16 -3.25 -12.32 20.53
C GLY A 16 -3.47 -11.96 19.07
N ILE A 17 -4.53 -12.48 18.47
CA ILE A 17 -4.85 -12.23 17.05
C ILE A 17 -5.40 -10.81 16.89
N VAL A 18 -4.78 -10.01 16.02
CA VAL A 18 -5.30 -8.73 15.54
C VAL A 18 -6.42 -8.95 14.54
N GLY A 19 -6.18 -9.81 13.56
CA GLY A 19 -7.15 -10.11 12.53
C GLY A 19 -6.68 -11.17 11.55
N VAL A 20 -7.61 -11.57 10.69
CA VAL A 20 -7.41 -12.49 9.57
C VAL A 20 -7.69 -11.73 8.28
N TYR A 21 -6.70 -11.69 7.39
CA TYR A 21 -6.80 -10.90 6.17
C TYR A 21 -6.58 -11.75 4.93
N ASP A 22 -7.22 -11.34 3.85
CA ASP A 22 -7.12 -12.01 2.56
C ASP A 22 -6.31 -11.16 1.58
N SER A 23 -5.46 -11.79 0.77
CA SER A 23 -4.85 -11.14 -0.40
C SER A 23 -5.92 -10.77 -1.43
N GLY A 24 -5.58 -9.86 -2.35
CA GLY A 24 -6.51 -9.38 -3.38
C GLY A 24 -7.05 -10.45 -4.34
N GLY A 25 -6.47 -11.67 -4.35
CA GLY A 25 -6.96 -12.78 -5.17
C GLY A 25 -6.94 -12.51 -6.68
N THR A 26 -5.87 -11.88 -7.18
CA THR A 26 -5.74 -11.46 -8.59
C THR A 26 -5.64 -12.62 -9.58
N THR A 27 -5.12 -13.78 -9.16
CA THR A 27 -4.88 -14.94 -10.02
C THR A 27 -5.54 -16.23 -9.50
N GLY A 28 -6.49 -16.12 -8.55
CA GLY A 28 -7.13 -17.31 -7.98
C GLY A 28 -7.83 -17.04 -6.66
N ALA A 29 -8.02 -18.07 -5.85
CA ALA A 29 -8.58 -17.92 -4.52
C ALA A 29 -7.68 -17.02 -3.65
N PRO A 30 -8.24 -16.08 -2.87
CA PRO A 30 -7.47 -15.25 -1.98
C PRO A 30 -6.64 -16.09 -1.00
N LYS A 31 -5.37 -15.74 -0.85
CA LYS A 31 -4.53 -16.31 0.20
C LYS A 31 -4.85 -15.62 1.52
N ARG A 32 -4.93 -16.41 2.58
CA ARG A 32 -5.29 -15.91 3.92
C ARG A 32 -4.07 -15.84 4.81
N VAL A 33 -3.98 -14.79 5.61
CA VAL A 33 -2.93 -14.58 6.61
C VAL A 33 -3.55 -14.22 7.96
N VAL A 34 -2.83 -14.55 9.04
CA VAL A 34 -3.17 -14.15 10.40
C VAL A 34 -2.14 -13.15 10.88
N VAL A 35 -2.60 -12.06 11.46
CA VAL A 35 -1.74 -11.02 12.04
C VAL A 35 -1.85 -11.13 13.56
N LEU A 36 -0.72 -11.21 14.25
CA LEU A 36 -0.62 -11.27 15.69
C LEU A 36 -0.11 -9.93 16.26
N HIS A 37 -0.56 -9.57 17.47
CA HIS A 37 -0.23 -8.29 18.11
C HIS A 37 1.28 -8.04 18.20
N GLU A 38 2.09 -9.06 18.56
CA GLU A 38 3.54 -8.90 18.71
C GLU A 38 4.22 -8.33 17.44
N TRP A 39 3.84 -8.84 16.26
CA TRP A 39 4.34 -8.33 14.99
C TRP A 39 3.70 -7.00 14.64
N TRP A 40 2.37 -6.91 14.80
CA TRP A 40 1.61 -5.75 14.37
C TRP A 40 2.05 -4.47 15.07
N ASP A 41 2.19 -4.52 16.38
CA ASP A 41 2.61 -3.35 17.17
C ASP A 41 4.03 -2.92 16.81
N ARG A 42 4.94 -3.87 16.57
CA ARG A 42 6.30 -3.58 16.10
C ARG A 42 6.30 -2.90 14.73
N HIS A 43 5.56 -3.47 13.77
CA HIS A 43 5.48 -2.96 12.41
C HIS A 43 4.83 -1.58 12.37
N MET A 44 3.74 -1.40 13.10
CA MET A 44 3.05 -0.11 13.18
C MET A 44 3.91 0.97 13.84
N ALA A 45 4.63 0.65 14.92
CA ALA A 45 5.54 1.60 15.56
C ALA A 45 6.63 2.07 14.58
N TRP A 46 7.20 1.17 13.79
CA TRP A 46 8.17 1.51 12.75
C TRP A 46 7.56 2.36 11.64
N ALA A 47 6.41 1.97 11.11
CA ALA A 47 5.75 2.70 10.04
C ALA A 47 5.30 4.11 10.49
N ILE A 48 4.77 4.24 11.71
CA ILE A 48 4.38 5.54 12.29
C ILE A 48 5.60 6.45 12.47
N ALA A 49 6.74 5.90 12.92
CA ALA A 49 7.97 6.68 13.00
C ALA A 49 8.43 7.21 11.63
N SER A 50 8.26 6.41 10.58
CA SER A 50 8.51 6.85 9.19
C SER A 50 7.57 7.98 8.77
N LEU A 51 6.26 7.86 9.07
CA LEU A 51 5.30 8.94 8.78
C LEU A 51 5.61 10.23 9.56
N ASP A 52 6.08 10.12 10.81
CA ASP A 52 6.55 11.27 11.57
C ASP A 52 7.77 11.94 10.94
N ALA A 53 8.71 11.13 10.44
CA ALA A 53 9.89 11.63 9.73
C ALA A 53 9.54 12.33 8.40
N HIS A 54 8.44 11.93 7.75
CA HIS A 54 7.86 12.65 6.61
C HIS A 54 7.15 13.95 7.03
N GLY A 55 7.04 14.24 8.33
CA GLY A 55 6.36 15.42 8.84
C GLY A 55 4.84 15.39 8.68
N LEU A 56 4.21 14.21 8.61
CA LEU A 56 2.77 14.13 8.64
C LEU A 56 2.22 14.63 10.00
N PRO A 57 1.09 15.37 10.01
CA PRO A 57 0.52 15.88 11.25
C PRO A 57 -0.03 14.76 12.14
N ARG A 58 -0.04 15.00 13.44
CA ARG A 58 -0.71 14.20 14.46
C ARG A 58 -2.04 14.85 14.87
N ALA A 59 -2.90 14.10 15.53
CA ALA A 59 -4.18 14.56 16.06
C ALA A 59 -5.11 15.18 15.00
N VAL A 60 -5.06 14.65 13.76
CA VAL A 60 -5.93 15.02 12.65
C VAL A 60 -6.75 13.82 12.18
N ASN A 61 -7.92 14.10 11.58
CA ASN A 61 -8.75 13.03 11.04
C ASN A 61 -8.23 12.54 9.69
N TRP A 62 -8.51 11.27 9.43
CA TRP A 62 -8.06 10.55 8.25
C TRP A 62 -9.26 10.10 7.41
N LEU A 63 -9.18 10.26 6.12
CA LEU A 63 -10.11 9.67 5.15
C LEU A 63 -9.39 8.56 4.39
N ALA A 64 -9.87 7.32 4.53
CA ALA A 64 -9.40 6.18 3.76
C ALA A 64 -10.41 5.87 2.65
N VAL A 65 -9.99 6.03 1.40
CA VAL A 65 -10.76 5.65 0.19
C VAL A 65 -10.01 4.49 -0.45
N ALA A 66 -10.20 3.29 0.10
CA ALA A 66 -9.35 2.15 -0.21
C ALA A 66 -10.00 0.83 0.27
N PRO A 67 -9.48 -0.34 -0.17
CA PRO A 67 -9.98 -1.61 0.33
C PRO A 67 -9.84 -1.71 1.85
N SER A 68 -10.96 -1.78 2.57
CA SER A 68 -10.95 -1.98 4.01
C SER A 68 -11.40 -3.39 4.40
N GLY A 69 -12.56 -3.84 4.12
CA GLY A 69 -13.10 -5.18 4.38
C GLY A 69 -12.14 -6.24 4.92
N PRO A 70 -11.93 -7.36 4.22
CA PRO A 70 -10.99 -8.40 4.63
C PRO A 70 -9.53 -8.07 4.26
N HIS A 71 -9.22 -6.85 3.94
CA HIS A 71 -7.89 -6.42 3.49
C HIS A 71 -7.10 -5.78 4.64
N ILE A 72 -5.83 -6.18 4.79
CA ILE A 72 -4.92 -5.65 5.82
C ILE A 72 -4.76 -4.12 5.73
N PHE A 73 -4.95 -3.57 4.53
CA PHE A 73 -4.83 -2.14 4.28
C PHE A 73 -5.81 -1.30 5.10
N GLY A 74 -7.05 -1.80 5.29
CA GLY A 74 -8.04 -1.14 6.15
C GLY A 74 -7.62 -1.07 7.61
N GLU A 75 -6.94 -2.12 8.12
CA GLU A 75 -6.40 -2.14 9.48
C GLU A 75 -5.18 -1.22 9.61
N VAL A 76 -4.30 -1.19 8.62
CA VAL A 76 -3.18 -0.21 8.56
C VAL A 76 -3.71 1.21 8.67
N ALA A 77 -4.73 1.56 7.87
CA ALA A 77 -5.35 2.88 7.90
C ALA A 77 -5.97 3.21 9.27
N THR A 78 -6.59 2.21 9.92
CA THR A 78 -7.15 2.38 11.26
C THR A 78 -6.05 2.70 12.28
N ARG A 79 -4.98 1.92 12.30
CA ARG A 79 -3.87 2.09 13.24
C ARG A 79 -3.12 3.41 12.98
N PHE A 80 -2.91 3.78 11.71
CA PHE A 80 -2.30 5.08 11.40
C PHE A 80 -3.12 6.25 11.97
N ALA A 81 -4.44 6.24 11.81
CA ALA A 81 -5.29 7.29 12.35
C ALA A 81 -5.31 7.29 13.88
N THR A 82 -5.62 6.14 14.51
CA THR A 82 -5.83 6.06 15.96
C THR A 82 -4.55 6.23 16.76
N ASP A 83 -3.45 5.60 16.36
CA ASP A 83 -2.17 5.71 17.07
C ASP A 83 -1.52 7.10 16.92
N ARG A 84 -2.02 7.89 15.97
CA ARG A 84 -1.62 9.30 15.79
C ARG A 84 -2.63 10.30 16.38
N GLY A 85 -3.66 9.81 17.07
CA GLY A 85 -4.62 10.63 17.81
C GLY A 85 -5.75 11.22 16.98
N GLY A 86 -6.05 10.63 15.82
CA GLY A 86 -7.14 11.04 14.94
C GLY A 86 -8.26 10.01 14.85
N ILE A 87 -9.29 10.36 14.09
CA ILE A 87 -10.44 9.49 13.75
C ILE A 87 -10.32 9.08 12.29
N LYS A 88 -10.57 7.80 11.98
CA LYS A 88 -10.64 7.31 10.61
C LYS A 88 -12.07 7.37 10.08
N PHE A 89 -12.25 8.05 8.96
CA PHE A 89 -13.41 7.93 8.08
C PHE A 89 -13.05 6.95 6.96
N SER A 90 -13.98 6.11 6.54
CA SER A 90 -13.74 5.10 5.51
C SER A 90 -14.78 5.15 4.41
N VAL A 91 -14.31 5.09 3.18
CA VAL A 91 -15.06 4.71 2.00
C VAL A 91 -14.50 3.38 1.52
N ASP A 92 -15.26 2.31 1.66
CA ASP A 92 -14.79 0.95 1.38
C ASP A 92 -14.90 0.63 -0.11
N MET A 93 -13.80 0.19 -0.69
CA MET A 93 -13.73 -0.28 -2.06
C MET A 93 -13.57 -1.80 -2.10
N ASP A 94 -14.42 -2.49 -2.87
CA ASP A 94 -14.24 -3.91 -3.15
C ASP A 94 -13.45 -4.13 -4.46
N PRO A 95 -12.13 -4.40 -4.39
CA PRO A 95 -11.31 -4.62 -5.58
C PRO A 95 -11.68 -5.90 -6.32
N ARG A 96 -12.26 -6.89 -5.63
CA ARG A 96 -12.71 -8.14 -6.25
C ARG A 96 -13.92 -7.92 -7.14
N TRP A 97 -14.82 -7.02 -6.73
CA TRP A 97 -15.96 -6.64 -7.53
C TRP A 97 -15.56 -5.89 -8.80
N VAL A 98 -14.67 -4.91 -8.68
CA VAL A 98 -14.16 -4.17 -9.84
C VAL A 98 -13.48 -5.11 -10.85
N LYS A 99 -12.62 -6.03 -10.39
CA LYS A 99 -12.00 -7.05 -11.26
C LYS A 99 -13.04 -7.92 -11.97
N ARG A 100 -14.08 -8.30 -11.26
CA ARG A 100 -15.17 -9.12 -11.82
C ARG A 100 -15.91 -8.38 -12.91
N LEU A 101 -16.16 -7.08 -12.72
CA LEU A 101 -16.79 -6.23 -13.73
C LEU A 101 -15.90 -6.12 -14.99
N LEU A 102 -14.62 -5.81 -14.81
CA LEU A 102 -13.66 -5.69 -15.92
C LEU A 102 -13.49 -7.00 -16.67
N ALA A 103 -13.32 -8.12 -15.97
CA ALA A 103 -13.23 -9.44 -16.58
C ALA A 103 -14.49 -9.86 -17.36
N ALA A 104 -15.66 -9.33 -16.98
CA ALA A 104 -16.93 -9.54 -17.67
C ALA A 104 -17.19 -8.52 -18.80
N GLY A 105 -16.23 -7.64 -19.12
CA GLY A 105 -16.38 -6.58 -20.13
C GLY A 105 -17.33 -5.45 -19.73
N ARG A 106 -17.62 -5.31 -18.42
CA ARG A 106 -18.56 -4.31 -17.88
C ARG A 106 -17.82 -3.05 -17.40
N ALA A 107 -17.00 -2.45 -18.26
CA ALA A 107 -16.17 -1.31 -17.94
C ALA A 107 -17.01 -0.11 -17.44
N GLU A 108 -18.13 0.19 -18.08
CA GLU A 108 -19.03 1.30 -17.66
C GLU A 108 -19.54 1.14 -16.21
N GLN A 109 -19.81 -0.11 -15.78
CA GLN A 109 -20.24 -0.36 -14.41
C GLN A 109 -19.08 -0.19 -13.40
N ALA A 110 -17.86 -0.56 -13.80
CA ALA A 110 -16.66 -0.33 -12.99
C ALA A 110 -16.39 1.18 -12.85
N GLU A 111 -16.56 1.95 -13.94
CA GLU A 111 -16.46 3.41 -13.94
C GLU A 111 -17.51 4.03 -13.00
N ALA A 112 -18.79 3.65 -13.14
CA ALA A 112 -19.87 4.16 -12.29
C ALA A 112 -19.63 3.83 -10.79
N TYR A 113 -19.09 2.66 -10.49
CA TYR A 113 -18.73 2.30 -9.13
C TYR A 113 -17.58 3.16 -8.59
N ALA A 114 -16.55 3.39 -9.39
CA ALA A 114 -15.42 4.24 -8.98
C ALA A 114 -15.87 5.70 -8.75
N GLU A 115 -16.77 6.22 -9.61
CA GLU A 115 -17.35 7.57 -9.43
C GLU A 115 -18.18 7.66 -8.14
N HIS A 116 -18.98 6.63 -7.84
CA HIS A 116 -19.70 6.56 -6.58
C HIS A 116 -18.79 6.60 -5.35
N LEU A 117 -17.59 6.00 -5.41
CA LEU A 117 -16.59 6.10 -4.33
C LEU A 117 -16.08 7.54 -4.19
N VAL A 118 -15.87 8.25 -5.30
CA VAL A 118 -15.46 9.66 -5.30
C VAL A 118 -16.56 10.54 -4.69
N GLU A 119 -17.83 10.31 -5.03
CA GLU A 119 -18.97 11.03 -4.43
C GLU A 119 -19.04 10.85 -2.90
N GLN A 120 -18.83 9.62 -2.42
CA GLN A 120 -18.78 9.35 -0.98
C GLN A 120 -17.58 10.05 -0.31
N ALA A 121 -16.40 10.02 -0.94
CA ALA A 121 -15.22 10.72 -0.45
C ALA A 121 -15.46 12.24 -0.41
N ALA A 122 -16.07 12.81 -1.44
CA ALA A 122 -16.44 14.21 -1.52
C ALA A 122 -17.40 14.62 -0.38
N PHE A 123 -18.38 13.78 -0.07
CA PHE A 123 -19.28 14.03 1.05
C PHE A 123 -18.53 14.14 2.39
N VAL A 124 -17.59 13.22 2.63
CA VAL A 124 -16.77 13.26 3.85
C VAL A 124 -15.84 14.48 3.87
N LEU A 125 -15.14 14.77 2.76
CA LEU A 125 -14.24 15.93 2.65
C LEU A 125 -14.96 17.25 2.90
N ARG A 126 -16.21 17.39 2.38
CA ARG A 126 -17.01 18.61 2.58
C ARG A 126 -17.58 18.74 3.98
N SER A 127 -17.89 17.62 4.64
CA SER A 127 -18.58 17.62 5.93
C SER A 127 -17.68 17.47 7.15
N GLN A 128 -16.42 17.01 6.94
CA GLN A 128 -15.47 16.72 8.02
C GLN A 128 -14.16 17.48 7.84
N ASP A 129 -13.47 17.67 8.94
CA ASP A 129 -12.11 18.23 8.97
C ASP A 129 -11.10 17.09 8.78
N ILE A 130 -10.70 16.86 7.53
CA ILE A 130 -9.79 15.80 7.13
C ILE A 130 -8.40 16.38 6.89
N GLY A 131 -7.43 15.95 7.68
CA GLY A 131 -6.03 16.38 7.55
C GLY A 131 -5.15 15.40 6.77
N VAL A 132 -5.51 14.12 6.67
CA VAL A 132 -4.77 13.11 5.91
C VAL A 132 -5.71 12.21 5.12
N MET A 133 -5.33 11.89 3.89
CA MET A 133 -6.02 10.91 3.07
C MET A 133 -5.17 9.65 2.85
N ILE A 134 -5.83 8.51 2.71
CA ILE A 134 -5.24 7.28 2.17
C ILE A 134 -6.09 6.84 0.98
N THR A 135 -5.45 6.62 -0.17
CA THR A 135 -6.17 6.23 -1.38
C THR A 135 -5.29 5.41 -2.33
N THR A 136 -5.86 4.98 -3.43
CA THR A 136 -5.12 4.35 -4.52
C THR A 136 -4.88 5.36 -5.65
N PRO A 137 -3.81 5.24 -6.44
CA PRO A 137 -3.55 6.14 -7.57
C PRO A 137 -4.72 6.31 -8.53
N PRO A 138 -5.45 5.26 -8.95
CA PRO A 138 -6.61 5.43 -9.84
C PRO A 138 -7.76 6.23 -9.22
N LEU A 139 -8.00 6.08 -7.91
CA LEU A 139 -9.02 6.89 -7.23
C LEU A 139 -8.57 8.33 -7.03
N LEU A 140 -7.27 8.53 -6.74
CA LEU A 140 -6.71 9.88 -6.65
C LEU A 140 -6.79 10.62 -7.99
N GLU A 141 -6.52 9.94 -9.10
CA GLU A 141 -6.67 10.49 -10.46
C GLU A 141 -8.13 10.94 -10.73
N ARG A 142 -9.11 10.13 -10.30
CA ARG A 142 -10.52 10.51 -10.45
C ARG A 142 -10.88 11.71 -9.60
N ILE A 143 -10.46 11.74 -8.34
CA ILE A 143 -10.64 12.90 -7.46
C ILE A 143 -10.03 14.15 -8.08
N ALA A 144 -8.84 14.04 -8.69
CA ALA A 144 -8.14 15.15 -9.35
C ALA A 144 -8.82 15.69 -10.62
N ARG A 145 -9.83 15.00 -11.15
CA ARG A 145 -10.65 15.51 -12.27
C ARG A 145 -11.75 16.47 -11.83
N HIS A 146 -11.95 16.64 -10.52
CA HIS A 146 -12.95 17.53 -9.93
C HIS A 146 -12.25 18.73 -9.30
N ASP A 147 -12.28 19.88 -9.97
CA ASP A 147 -11.60 21.11 -9.55
C ASP A 147 -11.95 21.52 -8.11
N ASP A 148 -13.24 21.42 -7.75
CA ASP A 148 -13.73 21.75 -6.40
C ASP A 148 -13.18 20.80 -5.31
N LEU A 149 -12.91 19.54 -5.64
CA LEU A 149 -12.25 18.61 -4.71
C LEU A 149 -10.75 18.87 -4.61
N VAL A 150 -10.10 19.25 -5.71
CA VAL A 150 -8.69 19.65 -5.70
C VAL A 150 -8.50 20.90 -4.83
N GLU A 151 -9.34 21.92 -4.99
CA GLU A 151 -9.32 23.11 -4.15
C GLU A 151 -9.51 22.75 -2.66
N LEU A 152 -10.52 21.94 -2.35
CA LEU A 152 -10.83 21.53 -0.99
C LEU A 152 -9.71 20.71 -0.34
N ILE A 153 -9.07 19.83 -1.11
CA ILE A 153 -7.93 19.04 -0.65
C ILE A 153 -6.73 19.95 -0.37
N ASN A 154 -6.40 20.88 -1.26
CA ASN A 154 -5.33 21.83 -1.05
C ASN A 154 -5.57 22.77 0.15
N GLU A 155 -6.83 23.05 0.50
CA GLU A 155 -7.20 23.85 1.67
C GLU A 155 -7.03 23.08 2.99
N LYS A 156 -7.44 21.81 3.05
CA LYS A 156 -7.60 21.07 4.31
C LYS A 156 -6.58 19.97 4.53
N VAL A 157 -6.19 19.25 3.46
CA VAL A 157 -5.40 18.03 3.56
C VAL A 157 -3.91 18.35 3.57
N MET A 158 -3.21 17.88 4.57
CA MET A 158 -1.78 18.08 4.74
C MET A 158 -0.94 16.91 4.23
N GLY A 159 -1.57 15.75 3.99
CA GLY A 159 -0.88 14.59 3.45
C GLY A 159 -1.81 13.58 2.78
N ILE A 160 -1.33 12.98 1.70
CA ILE A 160 -1.97 11.88 0.97
C ILE A 160 -1.01 10.70 0.95
N LEU A 161 -1.43 9.56 1.51
CA LEU A 161 -0.75 8.29 1.34
C LEU A 161 -1.39 7.54 0.18
N TRP A 162 -0.56 7.07 -0.75
CA TRP A 162 -1.06 6.24 -1.84
C TRP A 162 -0.43 4.85 -1.83
N ALA A 163 -1.20 3.83 -2.17
CA ALA A 163 -0.76 2.45 -2.20
C ALA A 163 -1.65 1.58 -3.12
N GLY A 164 -1.25 0.34 -3.34
CA GLY A 164 -2.07 -0.69 -3.99
C GLY A 164 -2.07 -0.66 -5.51
N ALA A 165 -1.57 0.39 -6.14
CA ALA A 165 -1.34 0.48 -7.58
C ALA A 165 -0.09 1.30 -7.87
N HIS A 166 0.42 1.20 -9.09
CA HIS A 166 1.55 1.99 -9.55
C HIS A 166 1.15 3.47 -9.73
N MET A 167 2.08 4.37 -9.41
CA MET A 167 2.04 5.77 -9.80
C MET A 167 3.36 6.07 -10.50
N ASP A 168 3.31 6.41 -11.78
CA ASP A 168 4.50 6.75 -12.54
C ASP A 168 5.12 8.07 -12.08
N ALA A 169 6.39 8.28 -12.46
CA ALA A 169 7.15 9.43 -12.01
C ALA A 169 6.55 10.77 -12.49
N ASP A 170 6.03 10.80 -13.71
CA ASP A 170 5.46 12.04 -14.30
C ASP A 170 4.15 12.41 -13.57
N THR A 171 3.28 11.45 -13.34
CA THR A 171 2.04 11.65 -12.56
C THR A 171 2.36 12.09 -11.12
N ARG A 172 3.37 11.46 -10.48
CA ARG A 172 3.79 11.84 -9.13
C ARG A 172 4.34 13.26 -9.09
N PHE A 173 5.16 13.62 -10.07
CA PHE A 173 5.70 14.99 -10.21
C PHE A 173 4.56 16.00 -10.42
N LEU A 174 3.63 15.74 -11.35
CA LEU A 174 2.48 16.60 -11.61
C LEU A 174 1.64 16.84 -10.34
N TYR A 175 1.37 15.77 -9.58
CA TYR A 175 0.59 15.91 -8.35
C TYR A 175 1.31 16.74 -7.30
N ARG A 176 2.62 16.57 -7.14
CA ARG A 176 3.41 17.31 -6.16
C ARG A 176 3.64 18.76 -6.55
N SER A 177 3.81 19.06 -7.84
CA SER A 177 4.16 20.41 -8.31
C SER A 177 2.96 21.28 -8.66
N GLU A 178 1.87 20.70 -9.16
CA GLU A 178 0.76 21.46 -9.74
C GLU A 178 -0.60 21.16 -9.09
N VAL A 179 -0.97 19.87 -8.93
CA VAL A 179 -2.32 19.51 -8.48
C VAL A 179 -2.46 19.66 -6.98
N PHE A 180 -1.48 19.15 -6.21
CA PHE A 180 -1.48 19.16 -4.75
C PHE A 180 -0.18 19.74 -4.17
N PRO A 181 0.22 20.97 -4.55
CA PRO A 181 1.55 21.52 -4.25
C PRO A 181 1.81 21.75 -2.75
N HIS A 182 0.75 21.78 -1.93
CA HIS A 182 0.85 21.97 -0.47
C HIS A 182 0.62 20.70 0.33
N VAL A 183 0.38 19.57 -0.35
CA VAL A 183 0.06 18.28 0.27
C VAL A 183 1.23 17.33 0.14
N ARG A 184 1.65 16.73 1.26
CA ARG A 184 2.69 15.68 1.22
C ARG A 184 2.16 14.42 0.58
N LEU A 185 2.64 14.09 -0.61
CA LEU A 185 2.28 12.87 -1.32
C LEU A 185 3.31 11.78 -1.00
N ILE A 186 2.89 10.71 -0.31
CA ILE A 186 3.77 9.66 0.21
C ILE A 186 3.32 8.31 -0.32
N GLY A 187 4.22 7.60 -1.01
CA GLY A 187 3.97 6.23 -1.45
C GLY A 187 4.09 5.22 -0.31
N VAL A 188 3.32 4.15 -0.38
CA VAL A 188 3.43 2.98 0.51
C VAL A 188 3.44 1.72 -0.34
N TYR A 189 4.49 0.93 -0.21
CA TYR A 189 4.65 -0.35 -0.92
C TYR A 189 4.66 -1.52 0.05
N GLY A 190 3.90 -2.56 -0.26
CA GLY A 190 3.83 -3.75 0.57
C GLY A 190 2.87 -4.79 0.04
N SER A 191 2.77 -5.88 0.77
CA SER A 191 1.93 -7.03 0.41
C SER A 191 1.26 -7.62 1.65
N THR A 192 0.00 -8.06 1.50
CA THR A 192 -0.68 -8.84 2.54
C THR A 192 0.15 -10.06 2.96
N MET A 193 0.89 -10.65 2.02
CA MET A 193 1.67 -11.86 2.28
C MET A 193 2.86 -11.64 3.22
N ILE A 194 3.41 -10.44 3.27
CA ILE A 194 4.50 -10.10 4.20
C ILE A 194 3.99 -9.42 5.48
N LEU A 195 2.68 -9.34 5.68
CA LEU A 195 2.03 -8.71 6.83
C LEU A 195 2.43 -7.26 7.05
N GLY A 196 2.61 -6.50 5.97
CA GLY A 196 2.98 -5.11 6.11
C GLY A 196 3.33 -4.41 4.81
N GLY A 197 3.67 -3.14 4.97
CA GLY A 197 4.13 -2.26 3.90
C GLY A 197 5.11 -1.24 4.45
N THR A 198 5.78 -0.55 3.56
CA THR A 198 6.78 0.47 3.89
C THR A 198 6.42 1.78 3.21
N PRO A 199 6.38 2.90 3.95
CA PRO A 199 6.38 4.22 3.34
C PRO A 199 7.65 4.44 2.51
N GLU A 200 7.59 5.34 1.55
CA GLU A 200 8.76 5.71 0.77
C GLU A 200 9.88 6.28 1.66
N ARG A 201 11.11 6.23 1.15
CA ARG A 201 12.30 6.75 1.85
C ARG A 201 12.13 8.24 2.13
N VAL A 202 12.48 8.64 3.36
CA VAL A 202 12.45 10.04 3.78
C VAL A 202 13.57 10.82 3.10
N GLY A 203 13.30 12.09 2.75
CA GLY A 203 14.29 13.03 2.22
C GLY A 203 14.54 12.92 0.71
N LEU A 204 13.70 12.17 -0.01
CA LEU A 204 13.70 12.20 -1.47
C LEU A 204 13.16 13.54 -1.99
N THR A 205 13.76 14.01 -3.09
CA THR A 205 13.30 15.18 -3.86
C THR A 205 12.29 14.74 -4.92
N ASP A 206 11.71 15.72 -5.64
CA ASP A 206 10.80 15.42 -6.75
C ASP A 206 11.51 14.81 -7.97
N GLU A 207 12.84 14.99 -8.07
CA GLU A 207 13.66 14.38 -9.12
C GLU A 207 14.08 12.95 -8.80
N ASP A 208 13.99 12.54 -7.53
CA ASP A 208 14.34 11.20 -7.10
C ASP A 208 13.22 10.20 -7.42
N PRO A 209 13.54 8.94 -7.76
CA PRO A 209 12.54 7.89 -7.86
C PRO A 209 11.89 7.62 -6.49
N CYS A 210 10.67 7.10 -6.49
CA CYS A 210 10.01 6.66 -5.26
C CYS A 210 10.69 5.39 -4.74
N VAL A 211 11.52 5.50 -3.71
CA VAL A 211 12.30 4.40 -3.14
C VAL A 211 11.62 3.87 -1.89
N PHE A 212 11.54 2.54 -1.78
CA PHE A 212 10.97 1.85 -0.63
C PHE A 212 12.02 1.02 0.08
N ASP A 213 12.21 1.27 1.37
CA ASP A 213 13.11 0.54 2.26
C ASP A 213 12.31 -0.42 3.14
N PRO A 214 12.53 -1.75 3.05
CA PRO A 214 11.78 -2.68 3.89
C PRO A 214 12.19 -2.56 5.37
N PRO A 215 11.31 -2.91 6.34
CA PRO A 215 11.65 -2.92 7.77
C PRO A 215 12.58 -4.10 8.11
N ALA A 216 13.82 -4.02 7.63
CA ALA A 216 14.86 -5.01 7.89
C ALA A 216 15.20 -5.07 9.40
N PRO A 217 15.66 -6.24 9.91
CA PRO A 217 15.92 -7.48 9.18
C PRO A 217 14.71 -8.40 9.02
N PHE A 218 13.54 -8.03 9.52
CA PHE A 218 12.35 -8.90 9.54
C PHE A 218 11.72 -9.06 8.16
N ILE A 219 11.55 -7.95 7.44
CA ILE A 219 11.16 -7.96 6.04
C ILE A 219 12.37 -7.51 5.23
N THR A 220 12.67 -8.24 4.16
CA THR A 220 13.74 -7.89 3.22
C THR A 220 13.26 -8.07 1.80
N PHE A 221 13.76 -7.23 0.91
CA PHE A 221 13.53 -7.35 -0.53
C PHE A 221 14.79 -7.85 -1.22
N ARG A 222 14.60 -8.51 -2.36
CA ARG A 222 15.62 -8.78 -3.37
C ARG A 222 15.01 -8.51 -4.74
N VAL A 223 15.83 -8.04 -5.66
CA VAL A 223 15.41 -7.86 -7.05
C VAL A 223 16.18 -8.83 -7.92
N VAL A 224 15.47 -9.72 -8.61
CA VAL A 224 16.04 -10.82 -9.34
C VAL A 224 15.65 -10.77 -10.82
N ASP A 225 16.51 -11.32 -11.64
CA ASP A 225 16.19 -11.63 -13.02
C ASP A 225 15.13 -12.75 -13.05
N PRO A 226 13.98 -12.56 -13.73
CA PRO A 226 12.87 -13.50 -13.67
C PRO A 226 13.20 -14.87 -14.29
N ASP A 227 14.15 -14.95 -15.23
CA ASP A 227 14.49 -16.18 -15.95
C ASP A 227 15.51 -17.02 -15.15
N THR A 228 16.45 -16.36 -14.49
CA THR A 228 17.56 -17.04 -13.80
C THR A 228 17.40 -17.08 -12.29
N GLY A 229 16.52 -16.26 -11.70
CA GLY A 229 16.35 -16.09 -10.25
C GLY A 229 17.58 -15.47 -9.55
N ARG A 230 18.58 -15.00 -10.30
CA ARG A 230 19.78 -14.36 -9.76
C ARG A 230 19.54 -12.88 -9.51
N PRO A 231 20.16 -12.28 -8.47
CA PRO A 231 20.08 -10.86 -8.25
C PRO A 231 20.57 -10.06 -9.47
N VAL A 232 19.83 -9.06 -9.89
CA VAL A 232 20.27 -8.10 -10.90
C VAL A 232 21.26 -7.09 -10.30
N GLY A 233 21.99 -6.33 -11.12
CA GLY A 233 22.86 -5.24 -10.63
C GLY A 233 22.05 -4.09 -10.02
N TYR A 234 22.67 -3.27 -9.16
CA TYR A 234 22.06 -2.03 -8.70
C TYR A 234 21.78 -1.09 -9.88
N GLY A 235 20.64 -0.42 -9.87
CA GLY A 235 20.14 0.38 -10.96
C GLY A 235 19.48 -0.43 -12.08
N GLN A 236 19.50 -1.75 -12.03
CA GLN A 236 18.84 -2.60 -13.01
C GLN A 236 17.44 -3.02 -12.52
N ARG A 237 16.55 -3.23 -13.49
CA ARG A 237 15.18 -3.66 -13.26
C ARG A 237 15.08 -5.18 -13.20
N GLY A 238 14.28 -5.70 -12.28
CA GLY A 238 14.01 -7.13 -12.14
C GLY A 238 12.74 -7.36 -11.34
N GLN A 239 12.42 -8.62 -11.07
CA GLN A 239 11.24 -9.02 -10.32
C GLN A 239 11.53 -8.98 -8.81
N VAL A 240 10.55 -8.50 -8.04
CA VAL A 240 10.68 -8.37 -6.59
C VAL A 240 10.45 -9.70 -5.90
N VAL A 241 11.36 -10.06 -5.01
CA VAL A 241 11.22 -11.16 -4.05
C VAL A 241 11.14 -10.56 -2.66
N MET A 242 10.05 -10.82 -1.96
CA MET A 242 9.85 -10.41 -0.58
C MET A 242 10.07 -11.57 0.38
N ASN A 243 10.71 -11.30 1.50
CA ASN A 243 10.86 -12.26 2.58
C ASN A 243 10.30 -11.67 3.87
N HIS A 244 9.68 -12.49 4.68
CA HIS A 244 9.33 -12.16 6.05
C HIS A 244 9.82 -13.27 6.98
N VAL A 245 10.73 -12.94 7.88
CA VAL A 245 11.27 -13.85 8.88
C VAL A 245 11.13 -13.22 10.25
N SER A 246 10.12 -13.63 10.96
CA SER A 246 9.85 -13.21 12.34
C SER A 246 9.26 -14.38 13.13
N LYS A 247 9.01 -14.16 14.40
CA LYS A 247 8.28 -15.15 15.23
C LYS A 247 6.85 -15.36 14.73
N ASN A 248 6.25 -14.35 14.08
CA ASN A 248 4.90 -14.39 13.55
C ASN A 248 4.79 -15.12 12.20
N MET A 249 5.82 -15.06 11.38
CA MET A 249 5.79 -15.60 10.03
C MET A 249 7.16 -16.06 9.54
N LEU A 250 7.16 -17.16 8.81
CA LEU A 250 8.29 -17.62 8.01
C LEU A 250 7.84 -17.70 6.55
N LEU A 251 8.12 -16.66 5.79
CA LEU A 251 7.84 -16.59 4.36
C LEU A 251 9.13 -16.22 3.60
N PRO A 252 9.97 -17.20 3.27
CA PRO A 252 11.15 -16.97 2.45
C PRO A 252 10.79 -17.01 0.95
N ASN A 253 11.49 -16.21 0.16
CA ASN A 253 11.46 -16.24 -1.32
C ASN A 253 10.06 -16.11 -1.92
N ASN A 254 9.21 -15.26 -1.35
CA ASN A 254 7.92 -14.96 -1.95
C ASN A 254 8.12 -14.06 -3.19
N LEU A 255 7.97 -14.66 -4.37
CA LEU A 255 8.07 -13.94 -5.63
C LEU A 255 6.79 -13.11 -5.82
N GLU A 256 6.95 -11.79 -5.89
CA GLU A 256 5.84 -10.85 -6.12
C GLU A 256 5.59 -10.67 -7.62
N ARG A 257 4.44 -10.08 -7.92
CA ARG A 257 4.02 -9.76 -9.29
C ARG A 257 4.50 -8.38 -9.74
N ASP A 258 5.53 -7.88 -9.08
CA ASP A 258 6.05 -6.55 -9.30
C ASP A 258 7.45 -6.61 -9.87
N LEU A 259 7.71 -5.74 -10.82
CA LEU A 259 9.04 -5.35 -11.27
C LEU A 259 9.47 -4.09 -10.53
N ALA A 260 10.74 -3.99 -10.22
CA ALA A 260 11.30 -2.78 -9.62
C ALA A 260 12.76 -2.59 -10.02
N THR A 261 13.25 -1.37 -9.90
CA THR A 261 14.66 -1.04 -9.99
C THR A 261 15.33 -1.40 -8.66
N ARG A 262 16.43 -2.17 -8.72
CA ARG A 262 17.22 -2.52 -7.54
C ARG A 262 18.01 -1.32 -7.02
N ILE A 263 17.79 -0.93 -5.78
CA ILE A 263 18.45 0.20 -5.12
C ILE A 263 19.28 -0.31 -3.94
N PRO A 264 20.48 0.26 -3.67
CA PRO A 264 21.22 -0.04 -2.46
C PRO A 264 20.39 0.25 -1.20
N PRO A 265 20.43 -0.64 -0.18
CA PRO A 265 19.75 -0.36 1.08
C PRO A 265 20.44 0.79 1.83
N PRO A 266 19.76 1.41 2.79
CA PRO A 266 20.40 2.33 3.71
C PRO A 266 21.60 1.68 4.42
N PRO A 267 22.64 2.45 4.82
CA PRO A 267 23.81 1.92 5.50
C PRO A 267 23.44 1.07 6.72
N GLY A 268 24.01 -0.13 6.80
CA GLY A 268 23.80 -1.08 7.90
C GLY A 268 22.52 -1.92 7.80
N GLN A 269 21.70 -1.74 6.79
CA GLN A 269 20.54 -2.61 6.52
C GLN A 269 20.89 -3.77 5.58
N VAL A 270 20.14 -4.85 5.70
CA VAL A 270 20.27 -6.06 4.85
C VAL A 270 19.16 -6.11 3.81
N GLY A 271 19.44 -6.78 2.69
CA GLY A 271 18.52 -6.88 1.55
C GLY A 271 18.72 -5.74 0.55
N ASP A 272 17.74 -5.53 -0.29
CA ASP A 272 17.72 -4.45 -1.28
C ASP A 272 16.62 -3.45 -0.92
N SER A 273 16.77 -2.20 -1.33
CA SER A 273 15.66 -1.27 -1.52
C SER A 273 15.15 -1.35 -2.96
N VAL A 274 13.94 -0.89 -3.20
CA VAL A 274 13.30 -0.94 -4.52
C VAL A 274 12.74 0.41 -4.93
N ALA A 275 12.84 0.72 -6.22
CA ALA A 275 12.25 1.93 -6.80
C ALA A 275 11.43 1.59 -8.05
N ASP A 276 10.59 2.52 -8.48
CA ASP A 276 9.79 2.42 -9.71
C ASP A 276 9.03 1.09 -9.81
N VAL A 277 8.36 0.75 -8.71
CA VAL A 277 7.61 -0.50 -8.60
C VAL A 277 6.40 -0.46 -9.52
N SER A 278 6.29 -1.43 -10.40
CA SER A 278 5.12 -1.60 -11.27
C SER A 278 4.80 -3.08 -11.46
N PRO A 279 3.54 -3.44 -11.77
CA PRO A 279 3.17 -4.84 -11.96
C PRO A 279 3.82 -5.44 -13.20
N VAL A 280 4.04 -6.75 -13.18
CA VAL A 280 4.34 -7.52 -14.41
C VAL A 280 3.08 -7.59 -15.27
N ALA A 281 3.25 -7.59 -16.59
CA ALA A 281 2.11 -7.71 -17.51
C ALA A 281 1.38 -9.07 -17.40
N ARG A 282 2.12 -10.13 -17.07
CA ARG A 282 1.58 -11.49 -16.86
C ARG A 282 2.29 -12.17 -15.69
N PHE A 283 1.55 -12.95 -14.92
CA PHE A 283 2.05 -13.77 -13.83
C PHE A 283 1.30 -15.09 -13.78
N ASP A 284 2.01 -16.23 -13.72
CA ASP A 284 1.42 -17.58 -13.77
C ASP A 284 0.42 -17.74 -14.94
N ASP A 285 0.80 -17.31 -16.15
CA ASP A 285 -0.01 -17.31 -17.37
C ASP A 285 -1.29 -16.46 -17.34
N ALA A 286 -1.58 -15.75 -16.26
CA ALA A 286 -2.69 -14.83 -16.15
C ALA A 286 -2.24 -13.37 -16.40
N ALA A 287 -3.09 -12.59 -17.09
CA ALA A 287 -2.88 -11.15 -17.20
C ALA A 287 -3.07 -10.49 -15.82
N VAL A 288 -2.14 -9.62 -15.46
CA VAL A 288 -2.27 -8.81 -14.23
C VAL A 288 -3.13 -7.58 -14.55
N ILE A 289 -4.25 -7.45 -13.87
CA ILE A 289 -5.13 -6.27 -14.00
C ILE A 289 -4.64 -5.24 -13.00
N GLU A 290 -4.04 -4.18 -13.52
CA GLU A 290 -3.57 -3.03 -12.74
C GLU A 290 -4.74 -2.08 -12.40
N GLY A 291 -4.55 -1.28 -11.36
CA GLY A 291 -5.45 -0.18 -11.05
C GLY A 291 -6.76 -0.56 -10.35
N VAL A 292 -6.83 -1.75 -9.81
CA VAL A 292 -8.06 -2.28 -9.17
C VAL A 292 -7.96 -2.26 -7.63
N TYR A 293 -6.93 -1.66 -7.08
CA TYR A 293 -6.74 -1.59 -5.63
C TYR A 293 -6.75 -0.16 -5.15
#